data_a0b4381786d92f4fa18f11f308c2f56f
#
_entry.id   a0b4381786d92f4fa18f11f308c2f56f
#
_cell.length_a   1.000
_cell.length_b   1.000
_cell.length_c   1.000
_cell.angle_alpha   90.00
_cell.angle_beta   90.00
_cell.angle_gamma   90.00
#
_symmetry.space_group_name_H-M   'P 1'
#
loop_
_entity.id
_entity.type
_entity.pdbx_description
1 polymer ?
#
loop_
_entity_poly.entity_id
_entity_poly.type
_entity_poly.pdbx_seq_one_letter_code
_entity_poly.pdbx_strand_id
1 'polypeptide(L)'
;PIYTRRGSAFTLSLQITPPYSAFNKKADYSTMTTEQRNKWVEYHKWKFSGKTFTPITKDEKLVLMTRAEFGFLGYYNKHKQSPFGKFLVGGDGMSSYSSAGTETIGMRGYESGSLTPLSSDGWYEGNIYTRLTMELRYPILLKQSTNIWVLAFFEAGNCWSSFQKFNPFDLKRAAGLGVRIYLPMFGLLGIDWGYGFDEVNGSMKYSGSQWSFVLGQEF
;
A
#
# COMPACT_ATOMS: atom_id res chain seq x y z
N PRO A 1 -21.42 6.38 6.63
CA PRO A 1 -21.14 7.70 7.23
C PRO A 1 -19.73 8.13 6.86
N ILE A 2 -19.55 9.42 6.58
CA ILE A 2 -18.26 9.99 6.16
C ILE A 2 -17.24 9.92 7.30
N TYR A 3 -17.67 10.19 8.52
CA TYR A 3 -16.90 9.96 9.74
C TYR A 3 -17.39 8.68 10.42
N THR A 4 -16.71 7.59 10.15
CA THR A 4 -17.05 6.27 10.72
C THR A 4 -16.57 6.19 12.17
N ARG A 5 -17.47 5.85 13.08
CA ARG A 5 -17.19 5.73 14.52
C ARG A 5 -17.02 4.30 14.99
N ARG A 6 -17.75 3.37 14.38
CA ARG A 6 -17.75 1.92 14.71
C ARG A 6 -17.87 1.08 13.47
N GLY A 7 -17.33 -0.10 13.52
CA GLY A 7 -17.48 -1.10 12.48
C GLY A 7 -16.18 -1.70 12.03
N SER A 8 -16.30 -2.73 11.21
CA SER A 8 -15.16 -3.42 10.61
C SER A 8 -15.48 -3.72 9.15
N ALA A 9 -14.47 -3.66 8.33
CA ALA A 9 -14.51 -4.08 6.93
C ALA A 9 -13.31 -4.96 6.62
N PHE A 10 -13.56 -6.10 5.98
CA PHE A 10 -12.52 -7.03 5.54
C PHE A 10 -12.70 -7.28 4.06
N THR A 11 -11.61 -7.20 3.32
CA THR A 11 -11.60 -7.45 1.89
C THR A 11 -10.49 -8.44 1.57
N LEU A 12 -10.84 -9.50 0.85
CA LEU A 12 -9.90 -10.42 0.23
C LEU A 12 -10.08 -10.31 -1.29
N SER A 13 -9.01 -9.96 -1.99
CA SER A 13 -8.99 -9.86 -3.45
C SER A 13 -8.02 -10.89 -4.01
N LEU A 14 -8.49 -11.62 -5.02
CA LEU A 14 -7.70 -12.58 -5.76
C LEU A 14 -7.79 -12.28 -7.25
N GLN A 15 -6.64 -12.06 -7.87
CA GLN A 15 -6.49 -11.95 -9.32
C GLN A 15 -5.61 -13.12 -9.80
N ILE A 16 -6.11 -13.89 -10.73
CA ILE A 16 -5.37 -15.03 -11.31
C ILE A 16 -5.44 -14.95 -12.83
N THR A 17 -4.35 -15.32 -13.45
CA THR A 17 -4.30 -15.60 -14.89
C THR A 17 -4.16 -17.10 -15.10
N PRO A 18 -4.55 -17.64 -16.28
CA PRO A 18 -4.31 -19.04 -16.58
C PRO A 18 -2.82 -19.39 -16.50
N PRO A 19 -2.44 -20.54 -15.95
CA PRO A 19 -1.04 -20.99 -15.87
C PRO A 19 -0.56 -21.51 -17.23
N TYR A 20 -0.33 -20.62 -18.18
CA TYR A 20 0.06 -20.97 -19.56
C TYR A 20 1.31 -21.84 -19.62
N SER A 21 2.26 -21.64 -18.71
CA SER A 21 3.49 -22.45 -18.64
C SER A 21 3.21 -23.92 -18.26
N ALA A 22 2.15 -24.17 -17.49
CA ALA A 22 1.76 -25.54 -17.12
C ALA A 22 1.18 -26.31 -18.31
N PHE A 23 0.59 -25.63 -19.28
CA PHE A 23 0.03 -26.24 -20.50
C PHE A 23 1.09 -26.48 -21.58
N ASN A 24 2.23 -25.78 -21.53
CA ASN A 24 3.32 -25.93 -22.50
C ASN A 24 4.58 -26.50 -21.83
N LYS A 25 4.53 -27.77 -21.44
CA LYS A 25 5.63 -28.47 -20.77
C LYS A 25 6.89 -28.65 -21.64
N LYS A 26 6.82 -28.46 -22.98
CA LYS A 26 7.95 -28.58 -23.90
C LYS A 26 8.77 -27.29 -24.00
N ALA A 27 8.26 -26.16 -23.50
CA ALA A 27 8.94 -24.89 -23.59
C ALA A 27 9.95 -24.73 -22.44
N ASP A 28 11.19 -24.43 -22.76
CA ASP A 28 12.21 -24.07 -21.78
C ASP A 28 12.23 -22.54 -21.60
N TYR A 29 11.53 -22.08 -20.58
CA TYR A 29 11.42 -20.64 -20.26
C TYR A 29 12.74 -20.04 -19.75
N SER A 30 13.74 -20.83 -19.41
CA SER A 30 15.05 -20.35 -18.95
C SER A 30 15.88 -19.76 -20.08
N THR A 31 15.70 -20.26 -21.30
CA THR A 31 16.46 -19.86 -22.51
C THR A 31 15.75 -18.83 -23.38
N MET A 32 14.48 -18.54 -23.10
CA MET A 32 13.68 -17.60 -23.87
C MET A 32 14.06 -16.15 -23.60
N THR A 33 13.90 -15.29 -24.62
CA THR A 33 14.01 -13.84 -24.44
C THR A 33 12.88 -13.29 -23.55
N THR A 34 13.07 -12.10 -22.99
CA THR A 34 12.05 -11.44 -22.14
C THR A 34 10.74 -11.24 -22.88
N GLU A 35 10.79 -10.88 -24.16
CA GLU A 35 9.59 -10.70 -25.00
C GLU A 35 8.82 -12.01 -25.19
N GLN A 36 9.54 -13.09 -25.47
CA GLN A 36 8.94 -14.42 -25.65
C GLN A 36 8.31 -14.94 -24.36
N ARG A 37 8.99 -14.75 -23.21
CA ARG A 37 8.47 -15.11 -21.89
C ARG A 37 7.21 -14.37 -21.52
N ASN A 38 7.14 -13.08 -21.85
CA ASN A 38 6.03 -12.19 -21.47
C ASN A 38 4.90 -12.14 -22.49
N LYS A 39 4.97 -12.87 -23.60
CA LYS A 39 3.88 -12.94 -24.59
C LYS A 39 2.54 -13.36 -23.98
N TRP A 40 2.57 -14.25 -23.01
CA TRP A 40 1.42 -14.67 -22.22
C TRP A 40 1.76 -14.50 -20.74
N VAL A 41 1.37 -13.37 -20.18
CA VAL A 41 1.65 -13.06 -18.77
C VAL A 41 0.85 -14.00 -17.86
N GLU A 42 1.53 -14.55 -16.86
CA GLU A 42 0.91 -15.42 -15.87
C GLU A 42 1.33 -15.03 -14.46
N TYR A 43 0.35 -14.90 -13.56
CA TYR A 43 0.56 -14.62 -12.15
C TYR A 43 -0.69 -14.95 -11.33
N HIS A 44 -0.53 -15.00 -10.04
CA HIS A 44 -1.61 -14.90 -9.08
C HIS A 44 -1.29 -13.81 -8.06
N LYS A 45 -2.26 -12.95 -7.79
CA LYS A 45 -2.13 -11.82 -6.90
C LYS A 45 -3.19 -11.89 -5.81
N TRP A 46 -2.75 -11.87 -4.58
CA TRP A 46 -3.56 -11.93 -3.39
C TRP A 46 -3.44 -10.62 -2.63
N LYS A 47 -4.56 -10.06 -2.19
CA LYS A 47 -4.57 -8.91 -1.33
C LYS A 47 -5.59 -9.10 -0.22
N PHE A 48 -5.16 -8.86 0.98
CA PHE A 48 -6.00 -8.78 2.17
C PHE A 48 -5.97 -7.35 2.71
N SER A 49 -7.12 -6.81 3.08
CA SER A 49 -7.27 -5.55 3.80
C SER A 49 -8.32 -5.71 4.88
N GLY A 50 -7.93 -5.44 6.10
CA GLY A 50 -8.82 -5.38 7.25
C GLY A 50 -8.77 -3.99 7.88
N LYS A 51 -9.94 -3.39 8.15
CA LYS A 51 -10.07 -2.07 8.74
C LYS A 51 -11.10 -2.10 9.86
N THR A 52 -10.77 -1.54 11.02
CA THR A 52 -11.71 -1.46 12.15
C THR A 52 -11.76 -0.05 12.71
N PHE A 53 -12.92 0.31 13.25
CA PHE A 53 -13.15 1.58 13.94
C PHE A 53 -13.70 1.31 15.32
N THR A 54 -13.04 1.84 16.33
CA THR A 54 -13.38 1.64 17.74
C THR A 54 -13.45 3.00 18.43
N PRO A 55 -14.61 3.42 18.94
CA PRO A 55 -14.71 4.65 19.73
C PRO A 55 -14.01 4.46 21.08
N ILE A 56 -13.18 5.42 21.43
CA ILE A 56 -12.41 5.42 22.69
C ILE A 56 -13.18 6.15 23.80
N THR A 57 -13.90 7.22 23.44
CA THR A 57 -14.66 8.03 24.38
C THR A 57 -16.15 7.67 24.38
N LYS A 58 -16.84 7.92 25.49
CA LYS A 58 -18.28 7.64 25.64
C LYS A 58 -19.16 8.44 24.68
N ASP A 59 -18.72 9.63 24.30
CA ASP A 59 -19.40 10.49 23.32
C ASP A 59 -19.09 10.10 21.87
N GLU A 60 -18.28 9.04 21.67
CA GLU A 60 -17.86 8.49 20.37
C GLU A 60 -17.19 9.51 19.44
N LYS A 61 -16.61 10.57 20.00
CA LYS A 61 -15.87 11.55 19.20
C LYS A 61 -14.47 11.06 18.90
N LEU A 62 -13.74 10.60 19.92
CA LEU A 62 -12.40 10.05 19.72
C LEU A 62 -12.51 8.61 19.21
N VAL A 63 -12.03 8.38 18.00
CA VAL A 63 -12.11 7.07 17.32
C VAL A 63 -10.71 6.57 16.98
N LEU A 64 -10.43 5.35 17.38
CA LEU A 64 -9.26 4.62 16.91
C LEU A 64 -9.63 3.84 15.65
N MET A 65 -8.99 4.15 14.54
CA MET A 65 -9.02 3.33 13.34
C MET A 65 -7.74 2.49 13.28
N THR A 66 -7.90 1.19 13.06
CA THR A 66 -6.78 0.30 12.78
C THR A 66 -6.97 -0.35 11.41
N ARG A 67 -5.88 -0.51 10.66
CA ARG A 67 -5.87 -1.17 9.36
C ARG A 67 -4.68 -2.11 9.27
N ALA A 68 -4.92 -3.28 8.71
CA ALA A 68 -3.87 -4.21 8.33
C ALA A 68 -4.05 -4.60 6.87
N GLU A 69 -2.99 -4.48 6.10
CA GLU A 69 -2.97 -4.84 4.69
C GLU A 69 -1.79 -5.76 4.41
N PHE A 70 -2.03 -6.73 3.56
CA PHE A 70 -1.04 -7.65 3.06
C PHE A 70 -1.30 -7.91 1.59
N GLY A 71 -0.25 -7.88 0.78
CA GLY A 71 -0.33 -8.23 -0.63
C GLY A 71 0.79 -9.14 -1.05
N PHE A 72 0.47 -10.04 -1.95
CA PHE A 72 1.40 -10.99 -2.51
C PHE A 72 1.16 -11.18 -3.99
N LEU A 73 2.22 -11.04 -4.78
CA LEU A 73 2.28 -11.37 -6.20
C LEU A 73 3.14 -12.60 -6.40
N GLY A 74 2.51 -13.69 -6.80
CA GLY A 74 3.17 -14.97 -7.04
C GLY A 74 3.23 -15.34 -8.51
N TYR A 75 3.97 -16.38 -8.80
CA TYR A 75 4.17 -16.93 -10.13
C TYR A 75 3.97 -18.45 -10.12
N TYR A 76 3.57 -19.01 -11.25
CA TYR A 76 3.46 -20.47 -11.42
C TYR A 76 4.79 -21.12 -11.86
N ASN A 77 5.64 -20.33 -12.57
CA ASN A 77 6.95 -20.78 -13.04
C ASN A 77 8.01 -19.75 -12.65
N LYS A 78 9.08 -20.20 -11.97
CA LYS A 78 10.18 -19.34 -11.47
C LYS A 78 10.91 -18.57 -12.56
N HIS A 79 10.93 -19.09 -13.80
CA HIS A 79 11.56 -18.43 -14.94
C HIS A 79 10.61 -17.50 -15.72
N LYS A 80 9.33 -17.43 -15.28
CA LYS A 80 8.29 -16.64 -15.94
C LYS A 80 7.55 -15.74 -14.94
N GLN A 81 8.31 -14.97 -14.19
CA GLN A 81 7.74 -14.00 -13.25
C GLN A 81 7.15 -12.82 -14.03
N SER A 82 5.95 -12.39 -13.62
CA SER A 82 5.29 -11.24 -14.24
C SER A 82 6.07 -9.95 -14.00
N PRO A 83 6.33 -9.14 -15.04
CA PRO A 83 6.82 -7.78 -14.87
C PRO A 83 5.73 -6.82 -14.39
N PHE A 84 4.44 -7.23 -14.50
CA PHE A 84 3.27 -6.43 -14.17
C PHE A 84 2.68 -6.80 -12.81
N GLY A 85 1.90 -5.87 -12.24
CA GLY A 85 1.15 -6.09 -11.02
C GLY A 85 1.97 -5.97 -9.74
N LYS A 86 3.23 -5.57 -9.84
CA LYS A 86 4.12 -5.36 -8.70
C LYS A 86 3.62 -4.22 -7.80
N PHE A 87 4.01 -4.25 -6.55
CA PHE A 87 3.67 -3.21 -5.57
C PHE A 87 4.76 -2.15 -5.51
N LEU A 88 4.33 -0.89 -5.49
CA LEU A 88 5.18 0.27 -5.27
C LEU A 88 4.80 0.89 -3.93
N VAL A 89 5.62 0.72 -2.90
CA VAL A 89 5.30 1.10 -1.53
C VAL A 89 5.99 2.39 -1.12
N GLY A 90 5.23 3.32 -0.57
CA GLY A 90 5.66 4.64 -0.12
C GLY A 90 4.83 5.77 -0.73
N GLY A 91 4.95 6.96 -0.16
CA GLY A 91 4.27 8.17 -0.61
C GLY A 91 2.80 8.27 -0.19
N ASP A 92 2.07 9.11 -0.91
CA ASP A 92 0.67 9.41 -0.65
C ASP A 92 -0.31 8.40 -1.27
N GLY A 93 0.18 7.42 -2.00
CA GLY A 93 -0.67 6.44 -2.70
C GLY A 93 -1.42 7.01 -3.92
N MET A 94 -1.26 8.29 -4.22
CA MET A 94 -1.99 8.96 -5.30
C MET A 94 -1.31 8.85 -6.67
N SER A 95 -0.03 8.59 -6.71
CA SER A 95 0.75 8.38 -7.95
C SER A 95 0.43 7.02 -8.58
N SER A 96 -0.83 6.83 -8.96
CA SER A 96 -1.38 5.52 -9.31
C SER A 96 -1.09 5.04 -10.73
N TYR A 97 -0.30 5.75 -11.52
CA TYR A 97 0.02 5.31 -12.88
C TYR A 97 1.52 5.25 -13.12
N SER A 98 2.10 4.10 -12.84
CA SER A 98 3.29 3.73 -13.55
C SER A 98 2.91 3.03 -14.87
N SER A 99 3.60 3.37 -15.95
CA SER A 99 3.44 2.76 -17.28
C SER A 99 3.65 1.23 -17.30
N ALA A 100 4.13 0.64 -16.20
CA ALA A 100 4.41 -0.78 -16.04
C ALA A 100 3.31 -1.56 -15.28
N GLY A 101 2.11 -0.97 -15.06
CA GLY A 101 1.02 -1.65 -14.34
C GLY A 101 1.36 -2.00 -12.89
N THR A 102 2.20 -1.21 -12.22
CA THR A 102 2.47 -1.33 -10.79
C THR A 102 1.33 -0.74 -9.99
N GLU A 103 1.03 -1.33 -8.84
CA GLU A 103 0.05 -0.84 -7.89
C GLU A 103 0.74 -0.06 -6.77
N THR A 104 0.38 1.21 -6.62
CA THR A 104 0.95 2.06 -5.57
C THR A 104 0.24 1.83 -4.25
N ILE A 105 1.02 1.60 -3.21
CA ILE A 105 0.58 1.43 -1.83
C ILE A 105 1.13 2.61 -1.04
N GLY A 106 0.24 3.52 -0.63
CA GLY A 106 0.65 4.68 0.15
C GLY A 106 1.21 4.30 1.51
N MET A 107 2.27 4.97 1.91
CA MET A 107 2.84 4.90 3.25
C MET A 107 3.41 6.26 3.62
N ARG A 108 2.73 6.96 4.50
CA ARG A 108 3.06 8.33 4.92
C ARG A 108 4.42 8.37 5.64
N GLY A 109 5.14 9.46 5.45
CA GLY A 109 6.49 9.59 6.00
C GLY A 109 7.59 8.98 5.14
N TYR A 110 7.25 8.41 3.97
CA TYR A 110 8.18 7.85 3.00
C TYR A 110 7.88 8.38 1.60
N GLU A 111 8.92 8.58 0.79
CA GLU A 111 8.74 8.97 -0.61
C GLU A 111 8.13 7.82 -1.43
N SER A 112 7.47 8.18 -2.54
CA SER A 112 6.84 7.19 -3.42
C SER A 112 7.83 6.14 -3.91
N GLY A 113 7.52 4.87 -3.67
CA GLY A 113 8.34 3.73 -4.08
C GLY A 113 9.61 3.50 -3.27
N SER A 114 9.93 4.37 -2.30
CA SER A 114 11.21 4.30 -1.56
C SER A 114 11.37 3.04 -0.71
N LEU A 115 10.27 2.37 -0.36
CA LEU A 115 10.30 1.11 0.39
C LEU A 115 10.29 -0.13 -0.51
N THR A 116 10.21 0.05 -1.83
CA THR A 116 10.19 -1.06 -2.78
C THR A 116 11.60 -1.45 -3.18
N PRO A 117 11.98 -2.74 -3.09
CA PRO A 117 13.27 -3.19 -3.57
C PRO A 117 13.46 -2.92 -5.07
N LEU A 118 14.69 -2.58 -5.45
CA LEU A 118 15.11 -2.43 -6.83
C LEU A 118 15.94 -3.63 -7.25
N SER A 119 15.78 -4.06 -8.51
CA SER A 119 16.69 -5.02 -9.14
C SER A 119 18.03 -4.37 -9.47
N SER A 120 19.02 -5.19 -9.87
CA SER A 120 20.31 -4.70 -10.40
C SER A 120 20.15 -3.76 -11.57
N ASP A 121 19.10 -3.92 -12.35
CA ASP A 121 18.80 -3.13 -13.56
C ASP A 121 17.92 -1.89 -13.25
N GLY A 122 17.66 -1.61 -11.98
CA GLY A 122 16.91 -0.44 -11.54
C GLY A 122 15.38 -0.58 -11.61
N TRP A 123 14.84 -1.78 -11.86
CA TRP A 123 13.39 -2.01 -11.88
C TRP A 123 12.85 -2.33 -10.50
N TYR A 124 11.65 -1.87 -10.20
CA TYR A 124 10.97 -2.19 -8.94
C TYR A 124 10.58 -3.66 -8.84
N GLU A 125 10.93 -4.29 -7.73
CA GLU A 125 10.69 -5.71 -7.46
C GLU A 125 9.78 -5.94 -6.23
N GLY A 126 8.73 -5.16 -6.08
CA GLY A 126 7.76 -5.31 -5.00
C GLY A 126 6.79 -6.44 -5.25
N ASN A 127 7.05 -7.62 -4.71
CA ASN A 127 6.17 -8.79 -4.86
C ASN A 127 5.35 -9.07 -3.60
N ILE A 128 5.79 -8.59 -2.44
CA ILE A 128 5.11 -8.76 -1.16
C ILE A 128 5.13 -7.43 -0.44
N TYR A 129 4.00 -7.03 0.14
CA TYR A 129 3.98 -5.90 1.07
C TYR A 129 3.15 -6.19 2.30
N THR A 130 3.49 -5.54 3.38
CA THR A 130 2.68 -5.45 4.59
C THR A 130 2.56 -3.98 4.99
N ARG A 131 1.38 -3.57 5.40
CA ARG A 131 1.13 -2.24 5.94
C ARG A 131 0.18 -2.34 7.11
N LEU A 132 0.59 -1.77 8.22
CA LEU A 132 -0.20 -1.62 9.43
C LEU A 132 -0.39 -0.13 9.69
N THR A 133 -1.62 0.29 9.96
CA THR A 133 -1.95 1.69 10.23
C THR A 133 -2.80 1.78 11.49
N MET A 134 -2.45 2.69 12.37
CA MET A 134 -3.27 3.12 13.50
C MET A 134 -3.50 4.62 13.38
N GLU A 135 -4.75 5.06 13.45
CA GLU A 135 -5.11 6.48 13.44
C GLU A 135 -6.04 6.80 14.59
N LEU A 136 -5.66 7.79 15.36
CA LEU A 136 -6.52 8.37 16.37
C LEU A 136 -7.18 9.61 15.75
N ARG A 137 -8.50 9.57 15.58
CA ARG A 137 -9.30 10.55 14.85
C ARG A 137 -10.18 11.33 15.79
N TYR A 138 -10.23 12.65 15.64
CA TYR A 138 -11.10 13.54 16.42
C TYR A 138 -11.84 14.52 15.51
N PRO A 139 -13.19 14.57 15.55
CA PRO A 139 -13.97 15.45 14.71
C PRO A 139 -13.97 16.87 15.29
N ILE A 140 -13.66 17.84 14.44
CA ILE A 140 -13.77 19.27 14.75
C ILE A 140 -15.14 19.79 14.36
N LEU A 141 -15.64 19.37 13.20
CA LEU A 141 -16.94 19.77 12.67
C LEU A 141 -17.58 18.60 11.94
N LEU A 142 -18.82 18.27 12.31
CA LEU A 142 -19.63 17.28 11.61
C LEU A 142 -20.99 17.90 11.24
N LYS A 143 -21.11 18.40 10.01
CA LYS A 143 -22.34 18.95 9.45
C LYS A 143 -22.67 18.24 8.13
N GLN A 144 -23.91 18.34 7.67
CA GLN A 144 -24.32 17.75 6.38
C GLN A 144 -23.50 18.28 5.19
N SER A 145 -23.14 19.56 5.23
CA SER A 145 -22.41 20.22 4.15
C SER A 145 -20.88 20.14 4.28
N THR A 146 -20.35 19.80 5.45
CA THR A 146 -18.90 19.81 5.68
C THR A 146 -18.56 18.96 6.89
N ASN A 147 -17.60 18.06 6.74
CA ASN A 147 -17.03 17.33 7.85
C ASN A 147 -15.53 17.63 7.92
N ILE A 148 -15.07 18.00 9.12
CA ILE A 148 -13.65 18.28 9.37
C ILE A 148 -13.22 17.46 10.57
N TRP A 149 -12.12 16.72 10.43
CA TRP A 149 -11.48 16.02 11.55
C TRP A 149 -9.97 16.08 11.45
N VAL A 150 -9.34 16.00 12.60
CA VAL A 150 -7.90 15.86 12.72
C VAL A 150 -7.56 14.42 13.09
N LEU A 151 -6.35 14.01 12.79
CA LEU A 151 -5.86 12.69 13.13
C LEU A 151 -4.39 12.71 13.52
N ALA A 152 -4.03 11.81 14.41
CA ALA A 152 -2.64 11.40 14.63
C ALA A 152 -2.52 9.95 14.14
N PHE A 153 -1.42 9.62 13.47
CA PHE A 153 -1.23 8.29 12.93
C PHE A 153 0.12 7.70 13.28
N PHE A 154 0.14 6.38 13.32
CA PHE A 154 1.32 5.55 13.29
C PHE A 154 1.17 4.52 12.18
N GLU A 155 2.19 4.38 11.36
CA GLU A 155 2.25 3.39 10.29
C GLU A 155 3.51 2.55 10.41
N ALA A 156 3.39 1.28 10.06
CA ALA A 156 4.50 0.35 9.96
C ALA A 156 4.28 -0.56 8.76
N GLY A 157 5.28 -0.68 7.90
CA GLY A 157 5.15 -1.50 6.71
C GLY A 157 6.48 -1.68 5.99
N ASN A 158 6.49 -2.58 5.03
CA ASN A 158 7.66 -2.79 4.18
C ASN A 158 7.25 -3.52 2.90
N CYS A 159 8.20 -3.64 1.97
CA CYS A 159 8.04 -4.33 0.71
C CYS A 159 9.23 -5.27 0.46
N TRP A 160 8.95 -6.46 -0.06
CA TRP A 160 9.97 -7.47 -0.32
C TRP A 160 9.85 -8.04 -1.73
N SER A 161 10.98 -8.43 -2.30
CA SER A 161 11.05 -8.99 -3.65
C SER A 161 10.70 -10.47 -3.72
N SER A 162 10.74 -11.20 -2.59
CA SER A 162 10.44 -12.64 -2.58
C SER A 162 10.08 -13.13 -1.17
N PHE A 163 9.46 -14.30 -1.08
CA PHE A 163 9.17 -14.95 0.20
C PHE A 163 10.43 -15.32 0.99
N GLN A 164 11.53 -15.64 0.31
CA GLN A 164 12.79 -15.95 0.98
C GLN A 164 13.37 -14.74 1.74
N LYS A 165 13.03 -13.53 1.28
CA LYS A 165 13.45 -12.26 1.89
C LYS A 165 12.39 -11.68 2.83
N PHE A 166 11.20 -12.27 2.86
CA PHE A 166 10.11 -11.78 3.69
C PHE A 166 10.43 -11.95 5.19
N ASN A 167 10.43 -10.83 5.91
CA ASN A 167 10.55 -10.80 7.35
C ASN A 167 9.46 -9.90 7.95
N PRO A 168 8.44 -10.48 8.60
CA PRO A 168 7.31 -9.71 9.13
C PRO A 168 7.67 -8.74 10.25
N PHE A 169 8.87 -8.83 10.82
CA PHE A 169 9.37 -7.94 11.86
C PHE A 169 10.28 -6.81 11.33
N ASP A 170 10.71 -6.89 10.08
CA ASP A 170 11.46 -5.81 9.44
C ASP A 170 10.48 -4.80 8.83
N LEU A 171 9.87 -3.99 9.69
CA LEU A 171 8.90 -2.97 9.30
C LEU A 171 9.50 -1.58 9.44
N LYS A 172 9.33 -0.78 8.42
CA LYS A 172 9.68 0.65 8.40
C LYS A 172 8.52 1.42 9.04
N ARG A 173 8.84 2.31 9.97
CA ARG A 173 7.87 2.98 10.84
C ARG A 173 7.77 4.46 10.54
N ALA A 174 6.58 4.99 10.64
CA ALA A 174 6.33 6.43 10.56
C ALA A 174 5.24 6.84 11.52
N ALA A 175 5.28 8.10 11.95
CA ALA A 175 4.20 8.71 12.71
C ALA A 175 3.98 10.14 12.23
N GLY A 176 2.79 10.66 12.46
CA GLY A 176 2.48 12.02 12.02
C GLY A 176 1.09 12.49 12.42
N LEU A 177 0.73 13.63 11.85
CA LEU A 177 -0.54 14.30 12.07
C LEU A 177 -1.18 14.62 10.74
N GLY A 178 -2.51 14.68 10.72
CA GLY A 178 -3.23 15.02 9.51
C GLY A 178 -4.54 15.74 9.77
N VAL A 179 -5.02 16.37 8.73
CA VAL A 179 -6.34 17.04 8.68
C VAL A 179 -7.11 16.48 7.50
N ARG A 180 -8.41 16.27 7.71
CA ARG A 180 -9.35 15.85 6.67
C ARG A 180 -10.51 16.80 6.60
N ILE A 181 -10.87 17.16 5.38
CA ILE A 181 -12.03 18.01 5.07
C ILE A 181 -12.84 17.28 4.02
N TYR A 182 -14.07 16.97 4.34
CA TYR A 182 -15.00 16.43 3.35
C TYR A 182 -16.00 17.50 2.92
N LEU A 183 -16.07 17.73 1.62
CA LEU A 183 -17.00 18.64 0.96
C LEU A 183 -17.80 17.85 -0.09
N PRO A 184 -19.14 17.89 -0.10
CA PRO A 184 -19.97 17.08 -1.02
C PRO A 184 -19.63 17.27 -2.50
N MET A 185 -19.20 18.47 -2.91
CA MET A 185 -18.83 18.76 -4.30
C MET A 185 -17.41 18.30 -4.68
N PHE A 186 -16.50 18.26 -3.72
CA PHE A 186 -15.07 18.01 -3.96
C PHE A 186 -14.61 16.66 -3.41
N GLY A 187 -15.44 15.98 -2.61
CA GLY A 187 -15.07 14.75 -1.93
C GLY A 187 -14.18 14.99 -0.71
N LEU A 188 -13.35 14.02 -0.41
CA LEU A 188 -12.41 14.05 0.70
C LEU A 188 -11.11 14.74 0.28
N LEU A 189 -10.72 15.77 1.03
CA LEU A 189 -9.45 16.45 0.92
C LEU A 189 -8.67 16.24 2.22
N GLY A 190 -7.37 16.09 2.12
CA GLY A 190 -6.53 15.96 3.30
C GLY A 190 -5.10 16.35 3.07
N ILE A 191 -4.45 16.69 4.17
CA ILE A 191 -3.01 16.92 4.22
C ILE A 191 -2.46 16.22 5.46
N ASP A 192 -1.37 15.49 5.28
CA ASP A 192 -0.65 14.81 6.34
C ASP A 192 0.80 15.27 6.38
N TRP A 193 1.29 15.49 7.58
CA TRP A 193 2.71 15.56 7.86
C TRP A 193 3.13 14.27 8.55
N GLY A 194 4.11 13.57 7.98
CA GLY A 194 4.63 12.32 8.50
C GLY A 194 6.14 12.36 8.64
N TYR A 195 6.65 11.67 9.64
CA TYR A 195 8.08 11.46 9.86
C TYR A 195 8.41 9.98 9.80
N GLY A 196 9.25 9.59 8.83
CA GLY A 196 9.76 8.24 8.69
C GLY A 196 11.00 8.03 9.56
N PHE A 197 10.93 7.06 10.47
CA PHE A 197 11.98 6.81 11.47
C PHE A 197 13.10 5.92 10.97
N ASP A 198 12.86 5.17 9.91
CA ASP A 198 13.78 4.13 9.47
C ASP A 198 14.38 4.48 8.10
N GLU A 199 15.49 3.82 7.79
CA GLU A 199 16.16 3.95 6.51
C GLU A 199 15.32 3.39 5.37
N VAL A 200 15.39 4.04 4.22
CA VAL A 200 14.72 3.56 3.01
C VAL A 200 15.49 2.39 2.38
N ASN A 201 14.79 1.51 1.70
CA ASN A 201 15.42 0.34 1.07
C ASN A 201 16.47 0.77 0.03
N GLY A 202 17.67 0.19 0.16
CA GLY A 202 18.80 0.49 -0.72
C GLY A 202 19.54 1.81 -0.42
N SER A 203 19.22 2.48 0.70
CA SER A 203 19.89 3.71 1.13
C SER A 203 20.15 3.68 2.63
N MET A 204 21.25 4.28 3.08
CA MET A 204 21.51 4.53 4.51
C MET A 204 20.88 5.84 5.00
N LYS A 205 19.95 6.43 4.23
CA LYS A 205 19.27 7.66 4.63
C LYS A 205 17.94 7.34 5.30
N TYR A 206 17.69 7.96 6.43
CA TYR A 206 16.37 8.01 7.06
C TYR A 206 15.41 8.81 6.17
N SER A 207 14.15 8.40 6.12
CA SER A 207 13.17 9.10 5.32
C SER A 207 12.92 10.52 5.81
N GLY A 208 12.79 10.70 7.12
CA GLY A 208 12.59 12.01 7.73
C GLY A 208 11.21 12.59 7.49
N SER A 209 11.13 13.92 7.35
CA SER A 209 9.88 14.67 7.23
C SER A 209 9.35 14.65 5.81
N GLN A 210 8.08 14.23 5.65
CA GLN A 210 7.38 14.14 4.38
C GLN A 210 5.96 14.71 4.50
N TRP A 211 5.51 15.39 3.45
CA TRP A 211 4.13 15.85 3.31
C TRP A 211 3.39 14.95 2.31
N SER A 212 2.16 14.60 2.63
CA SER A 212 1.29 13.78 1.79
C SER A 212 -0.06 14.45 1.62
N PHE A 213 -0.62 14.37 0.42
CA PHE A 213 -1.93 14.91 0.11
C PHE A 213 -2.94 13.79 -0.09
N VAL A 214 -4.20 14.01 0.28
CA VAL A 214 -5.31 13.09 0.07
C VAL A 214 -6.35 13.78 -0.79
N LEU A 215 -6.76 13.15 -1.87
CA LEU A 215 -7.75 13.68 -2.80
C LEU A 215 -8.72 12.57 -3.21
N GLY A 216 -9.96 12.66 -2.74
CA GLY A 216 -11.01 11.71 -3.09
C GLY A 216 -10.92 10.32 -2.46
N GLN A 217 -9.79 9.94 -1.89
CA GLN A 217 -9.56 8.66 -1.23
C GLN A 217 -9.01 8.86 0.19
N GLU A 218 -9.27 7.90 1.06
CA GLU A 218 -8.72 7.82 2.40
C GLU A 218 -7.59 6.78 2.41
N PHE A 219 -6.47 7.11 3.04
CA PHE A 219 -5.36 6.16 3.24
C PHE A 219 -5.79 4.89 3.96
#